data_aea89f4505baa02a565ead9fac5d4d82
#
_entry.id   aea89f4505baa02a565ead9fac5d4d82
#
_cell.length_a   1.000
_cell.length_b   1.000
_cell.length_c   1.000
_cell.angle_alpha   90.00
_cell.angle_beta   90.00
_cell.angle_gamma   90.00
#
_symmetry.space_group_name_H-M   'P 1'
#
loop_
_entity.id
_entity.type
_entity.pdbx_description
1 polymer ?
#
loop_
_entity_poly.entity_id
_entity_poly.type
_entity_poly.pdbx_seq_one_letter_code
_entity_poly.pdbx_strand_id
1 'polypeptide(L)'
;MDPHPDRARAIAEPHGAAAFSELPAFLTAVDIVSIASPASAHSAQALAVLGAGKHVYIEKPIATSLDDADLIVATARERGLVAACGFLERAAFRVIGLFDIPRSPLRLEASRLGRPAKRNLDVSVVLDLMIHDLDLALGLTRAEPLTVEATGACVNNDLLDEAEAVIDFDDGFAARLTASRVAEGSRRLMKLVYPCGHIVIDFLAHTFENTTSYVLDPAYEATPAGHDRLGASLAAFIAAVRGEAPRPLADALDGARALDLALAVEQAVGR
;
A
#
# COMPACT_ATOMS: atom_id res chain seq x y z
N MET A 1 9.65 -10.11 -16.45
CA MET A 1 10.85 -10.93 -16.08
C MET A 1 10.46 -11.86 -14.93
N ASP A 2 10.94 -13.09 -14.95
CA ASP A 2 10.80 -14.08 -13.85
C ASP A 2 12.03 -15.00 -13.92
N PRO A 3 12.66 -15.36 -12.79
CA PRO A 3 13.84 -16.24 -12.78
C PRO A 3 13.54 -17.65 -13.37
N HIS A 4 12.25 -18.03 -13.46
CA HIS A 4 11.82 -19.24 -14.15
C HIS A 4 11.45 -18.93 -15.60
N PRO A 5 12.25 -19.31 -16.62
CA PRO A 5 12.05 -18.92 -18.01
C PRO A 5 10.67 -19.33 -18.58
N ASP A 6 10.16 -20.50 -18.17
CA ASP A 6 8.84 -20.98 -18.63
C ASP A 6 7.70 -20.12 -18.09
N ARG A 7 7.81 -19.66 -16.85
CA ARG A 7 6.84 -18.75 -16.23
C ARG A 7 6.89 -17.38 -16.91
N ALA A 8 8.10 -16.86 -17.17
CA ALA A 8 8.28 -15.62 -17.90
C ALA A 8 7.63 -15.68 -19.30
N ARG A 9 7.85 -16.78 -20.06
CA ARG A 9 7.25 -16.99 -21.37
C ARG A 9 5.74 -17.07 -21.31
N ALA A 10 5.18 -17.90 -20.40
CA ALA A 10 3.75 -18.10 -20.26
C ALA A 10 2.97 -16.78 -20.03
N ILE A 11 3.59 -15.80 -19.38
CA ILE A 11 2.98 -14.48 -19.17
C ILE A 11 3.25 -13.53 -20.35
N ALA A 12 4.44 -13.56 -20.94
CA ALA A 12 4.83 -12.59 -21.98
C ALA A 12 4.18 -12.89 -23.35
N GLU A 13 4.16 -14.16 -23.77
CA GLU A 13 3.68 -14.56 -25.10
C GLU A 13 2.26 -14.11 -25.45
N PRO A 14 1.23 -14.26 -24.56
CA PRO A 14 -0.13 -13.80 -24.84
C PRO A 14 -0.24 -12.29 -25.12
N HIS A 15 0.75 -11.52 -24.69
CA HIS A 15 0.79 -10.06 -24.84
C HIS A 15 1.79 -9.62 -25.92
N GLY A 16 2.42 -10.53 -26.65
CA GLY A 16 3.46 -10.22 -27.64
C GLY A 16 4.71 -9.57 -27.02
N ALA A 17 4.95 -9.80 -25.74
CA ALA A 17 6.06 -9.20 -24.99
C ALA A 17 7.29 -10.12 -24.96
N ALA A 18 8.50 -9.53 -24.85
CA ALA A 18 9.71 -10.30 -24.65
C ALA A 18 9.79 -10.90 -23.25
N ALA A 19 10.17 -12.16 -23.15
CA ALA A 19 10.40 -12.85 -21.88
C ALA A 19 11.89 -12.74 -21.50
N PHE A 20 12.15 -12.42 -20.22
CA PHE A 20 13.52 -12.34 -19.66
C PHE A 20 13.57 -13.21 -18.39
N SER A 21 14.71 -13.87 -18.17
CA SER A 21 15.05 -14.59 -16.92
C SER A 21 16.16 -13.91 -16.12
N GLU A 22 16.90 -12.99 -16.76
CA GLU A 22 18.05 -12.31 -16.16
C GLU A 22 17.75 -10.81 -16.01
N LEU A 23 17.91 -10.27 -14.80
CA LEU A 23 17.63 -8.87 -14.48
C LEU A 23 18.47 -7.88 -15.30
N PRO A 24 19.80 -8.06 -15.48
CA PRO A 24 20.58 -7.11 -16.28
C PRO A 24 20.11 -6.99 -17.73
N ALA A 25 19.78 -8.10 -18.38
CA ALA A 25 19.27 -8.11 -19.74
C ALA A 25 17.89 -7.43 -19.83
N PHE A 26 17.03 -7.66 -18.85
CA PHE A 26 15.72 -7.00 -18.76
C PHE A 26 15.88 -5.48 -18.63
N LEU A 27 16.74 -5.01 -17.73
CA LEU A 27 16.93 -3.58 -17.48
C LEU A 27 17.47 -2.79 -18.70
N THR A 28 18.16 -3.44 -19.64
CA THR A 28 18.59 -2.80 -20.88
C THR A 28 17.45 -2.58 -21.89
N ALA A 29 16.34 -3.33 -21.74
CA ALA A 29 15.23 -3.35 -22.69
C ALA A 29 14.02 -2.51 -22.25
N VAL A 30 14.06 -1.88 -21.06
CA VAL A 30 12.92 -1.17 -20.48
C VAL A 30 13.31 0.21 -19.94
N ASP A 31 12.34 1.12 -19.85
CA ASP A 31 12.51 2.45 -19.27
C ASP A 31 11.94 2.55 -17.86
N ILE A 32 10.91 1.77 -17.57
CA ILE A 32 10.24 1.68 -16.26
C ILE A 32 10.07 0.22 -15.86
N VAL A 33 10.04 -0.05 -14.56
CA VAL A 33 9.87 -1.40 -14.02
C VAL A 33 8.76 -1.42 -12.98
N SER A 34 7.89 -2.43 -13.03
CA SER A 34 6.99 -2.79 -11.94
C SER A 34 7.52 -4.05 -11.25
N ILE A 35 7.69 -3.99 -9.92
CA ILE A 35 8.14 -5.08 -9.07
C ILE A 35 6.93 -5.66 -8.36
N ALA A 36 6.65 -6.95 -8.62
CA ALA A 36 5.58 -7.74 -8.01
C ALA A 36 6.10 -9.13 -7.58
N SER A 37 7.31 -9.17 -7.09
CA SER A 37 7.98 -10.34 -6.52
C SER A 37 7.53 -10.56 -5.05
N PRO A 38 8.00 -11.60 -4.34
CA PRO A 38 7.88 -11.65 -2.89
C PRO A 38 8.50 -10.43 -2.20
N ALA A 39 7.90 -10.00 -1.09
CA ALA A 39 8.29 -8.78 -0.37
C ALA A 39 9.78 -8.75 0.02
N SER A 40 10.34 -9.90 0.38
CA SER A 40 11.77 -10.05 0.72
C SER A 40 12.74 -9.72 -0.43
N ALA A 41 12.26 -9.67 -1.68
CA ALA A 41 13.07 -9.33 -2.84
C ALA A 41 12.92 -7.88 -3.33
N HIS A 42 11.94 -7.13 -2.78
CA HIS A 42 11.59 -5.78 -3.27
C HIS A 42 12.77 -4.81 -3.20
N SER A 43 13.46 -4.72 -2.06
CA SER A 43 14.54 -3.74 -1.86
C SER A 43 15.71 -3.97 -2.81
N ALA A 44 16.22 -5.21 -2.88
CA ALA A 44 17.34 -5.54 -3.76
C ALA A 44 17.02 -5.27 -5.24
N GLN A 45 15.79 -5.61 -5.68
CA GLN A 45 15.35 -5.36 -7.05
C GLN A 45 15.14 -3.87 -7.32
N ALA A 46 14.51 -3.14 -6.40
CA ALA A 46 14.29 -1.69 -6.53
C ALA A 46 15.62 -0.93 -6.64
N LEU A 47 16.60 -1.25 -5.80
CA LEU A 47 17.92 -0.64 -5.84
C LEU A 47 18.68 -0.97 -7.13
N ALA A 48 18.55 -2.21 -7.65
CA ALA A 48 19.11 -2.56 -8.93
C ALA A 48 18.46 -1.78 -10.10
N VAL A 49 17.15 -1.61 -10.08
CA VAL A 49 16.39 -0.83 -11.07
C VAL A 49 16.81 0.64 -11.03
N LEU A 50 16.81 1.26 -9.83
CA LEU A 50 17.24 2.64 -9.63
C LEU A 50 18.71 2.81 -9.99
N GLY A 51 19.58 1.84 -9.63
CA GLY A 51 20.99 1.78 -9.99
C GLY A 51 21.22 1.79 -11.51
N ALA A 52 20.32 1.20 -12.29
CA ALA A 52 20.32 1.21 -13.75
C ALA A 52 19.72 2.49 -14.36
N GLY A 53 19.32 3.48 -13.54
CA GLY A 53 18.73 4.74 -14.00
C GLY A 53 17.27 4.60 -14.49
N LYS A 54 16.53 3.62 -13.98
CA LYS A 54 15.15 3.36 -14.37
C LYS A 54 14.17 3.76 -13.26
N HIS A 55 12.98 4.24 -13.66
CA HIS A 55 11.87 4.50 -12.74
C HIS A 55 11.26 3.18 -12.26
N VAL A 56 10.72 3.15 -11.04
CA VAL A 56 10.24 1.91 -10.42
C VAL A 56 8.89 2.08 -9.73
N TYR A 57 8.00 1.13 -9.98
CA TYR A 57 6.78 0.90 -9.20
C TYR A 57 6.98 -0.36 -8.40
N ILE A 58 6.87 -0.29 -7.08
CA ILE A 58 7.15 -1.39 -6.14
C ILE A 58 5.84 -1.78 -5.47
N GLU A 59 5.45 -3.06 -5.52
CA GLU A 59 4.34 -3.55 -4.71
C GLU A 59 4.63 -3.36 -3.22
N LYS A 60 3.57 -3.24 -2.44
CA LYS A 60 3.66 -3.14 -0.98
C LYS A 60 4.04 -4.49 -0.33
N PRO A 61 4.77 -4.48 0.80
CA PRO A 61 5.49 -3.35 1.37
C PRO A 61 6.68 -2.95 0.47
N ILE A 62 7.08 -1.69 0.54
CA ILE A 62 8.20 -1.19 -0.29
C ILE A 62 9.51 -1.95 -0.04
N ALA A 63 9.72 -2.39 1.21
CA ALA A 63 10.82 -3.20 1.72
C ALA A 63 10.36 -3.96 2.97
N THR A 64 11.22 -4.79 3.55
CA THR A 64 10.98 -5.48 4.83
C THR A 64 11.79 -4.92 6.00
N SER A 65 12.65 -3.92 5.74
CA SER A 65 13.37 -3.15 6.76
C SER A 65 13.31 -1.66 6.46
N LEU A 66 13.38 -0.83 7.51
CA LEU A 66 13.37 0.63 7.36
C LEU A 66 14.63 1.12 6.66
N ASP A 67 15.80 0.57 6.99
CA ASP A 67 17.07 0.93 6.34
C ASP A 67 17.01 0.75 4.81
N ASP A 68 16.43 -0.35 4.34
CA ASP A 68 16.23 -0.61 2.92
C ASP A 68 15.23 0.37 2.28
N ALA A 69 14.13 0.68 2.97
CA ALA A 69 13.14 1.64 2.47
C ALA A 69 13.76 3.04 2.35
N ASP A 70 14.51 3.48 3.35
CA ASP A 70 15.21 4.76 3.35
C ASP A 70 16.26 4.83 2.23
N LEU A 71 16.98 3.72 1.99
CA LEU A 71 17.94 3.64 0.90
C LEU A 71 17.26 3.75 -0.48
N ILE A 72 16.08 3.13 -0.65
CA ILE A 72 15.27 3.29 -1.89
C ILE A 72 14.87 4.75 -2.07
N VAL A 73 14.33 5.41 -1.03
CA VAL A 73 13.92 6.82 -1.05
C VAL A 73 15.10 7.72 -1.41
N ALA A 74 16.24 7.54 -0.72
CA ALA A 74 17.44 8.32 -0.97
C ALA A 74 17.97 8.15 -2.39
N THR A 75 18.08 6.89 -2.85
CA THR A 75 18.59 6.56 -4.20
C THR A 75 17.69 7.16 -5.30
N ALA A 76 16.35 7.03 -5.15
CA ALA A 76 15.42 7.61 -6.11
C ALA A 76 15.57 9.15 -6.18
N ARG A 77 15.66 9.80 -5.01
CA ARG A 77 15.84 11.25 -4.91
C ARG A 77 17.16 11.73 -5.52
N GLU A 78 18.27 11.10 -5.16
CA GLU A 78 19.61 11.46 -5.64
C GLU A 78 19.72 11.34 -7.17
N ARG A 79 19.02 10.37 -7.75
CA ARG A 79 19.04 10.11 -9.20
C ARG A 79 17.95 10.86 -9.98
N GLY A 80 17.05 11.58 -9.29
CA GLY A 80 15.93 12.25 -9.94
C GLY A 80 14.92 11.28 -10.58
N LEU A 81 14.78 10.07 -10.00
CA LEU A 81 13.92 9.02 -10.53
C LEU A 81 12.61 8.94 -9.74
N VAL A 82 11.53 8.60 -10.43
CA VAL A 82 10.25 8.32 -9.78
C VAL A 82 10.26 6.90 -9.24
N ALA A 83 10.06 6.77 -7.93
CA ALA A 83 9.80 5.51 -7.25
C ALA A 83 8.42 5.58 -6.58
N ALA A 84 7.54 4.63 -6.90
CA ALA A 84 6.17 4.55 -6.40
C ALA A 84 5.97 3.27 -5.57
N CYS A 85 5.03 3.32 -4.61
CA CYS A 85 4.60 2.17 -3.82
C CYS A 85 3.15 1.78 -4.15
N GLY A 86 2.85 0.48 -4.18
CA GLY A 86 1.58 -0.11 -4.63
C GLY A 86 0.42 0.01 -3.63
N PHE A 87 0.13 1.20 -3.11
CA PHE A 87 -1.04 1.44 -2.25
C PHE A 87 -2.28 1.77 -3.08
N LEU A 88 -2.94 0.72 -3.57
CA LEU A 88 -4.04 0.81 -4.54
C LEU A 88 -5.28 1.51 -4.00
N GLU A 89 -5.57 1.39 -2.70
CA GLU A 89 -6.74 2.00 -2.08
C GLU A 89 -6.70 3.54 -2.14
N ARG A 90 -5.53 4.15 -2.27
CA ARG A 90 -5.40 5.60 -2.48
C ARG A 90 -6.13 6.09 -3.73
N ALA A 91 -6.27 5.23 -4.78
CA ALA A 91 -7.06 5.57 -5.96
C ALA A 91 -8.53 5.79 -5.61
N ALA A 92 -9.14 4.88 -4.82
CA ALA A 92 -10.51 5.02 -4.36
C ALA A 92 -10.68 6.26 -3.46
N PHE A 93 -9.79 6.48 -2.50
CA PHE A 93 -9.82 7.64 -1.60
C PHE A 93 -9.76 8.96 -2.36
N ARG A 94 -8.93 9.03 -3.41
CA ARG A 94 -8.85 10.22 -4.26
C ARG A 94 -10.14 10.46 -5.04
N VAL A 95 -10.73 9.41 -5.64
CA VAL A 95 -11.98 9.53 -6.41
C VAL A 95 -13.15 9.90 -5.52
N ILE A 96 -13.24 9.30 -4.33
CA ILE A 96 -14.27 9.66 -3.33
C ILE A 96 -14.12 11.13 -2.89
N GLY A 97 -12.90 11.68 -2.88
CA GLY A 97 -12.58 13.02 -2.37
C GLY A 97 -12.19 13.04 -0.88
N LEU A 98 -11.79 11.89 -0.31
CA LEU A 98 -11.46 11.79 1.13
C LEU A 98 -10.19 12.57 1.49
N PHE A 99 -9.19 12.61 0.60
CA PHE A 99 -7.97 13.38 0.82
C PHE A 99 -8.14 14.89 0.67
N ASP A 100 -9.30 15.35 0.13
CA ASP A 100 -9.62 16.77 -0.04
C ASP A 100 -10.38 17.34 1.17
N ILE A 101 -10.75 16.49 2.14
CA ILE A 101 -11.37 16.94 3.39
C ILE A 101 -10.34 17.79 4.18
N PRO A 102 -10.68 19.04 4.56
CA PRO A 102 -9.68 19.99 5.08
C PRO A 102 -9.26 19.75 6.53
N ARG A 103 -9.66 18.64 7.13
CA ARG A 103 -9.30 18.24 8.50
C ARG A 103 -9.19 16.74 8.64
N SER A 104 -8.35 16.30 9.57
CA SER A 104 -8.28 14.91 9.98
C SER A 104 -9.60 14.42 10.56
N PRO A 105 -9.97 13.14 10.39
CA PRO A 105 -11.06 12.56 11.18
C PRO A 105 -10.70 12.56 12.68
N LEU A 106 -11.70 12.48 13.54
CA LEU A 106 -11.48 12.22 14.97
C LEU A 106 -11.03 10.78 15.18
N ARG A 107 -11.56 9.87 14.37
CA ARG A 107 -11.28 8.43 14.49
C ARG A 107 -11.41 7.74 13.14
N LEU A 108 -10.52 6.78 12.92
CA LEU A 108 -10.60 5.77 11.88
C LEU A 108 -10.73 4.40 12.54
N GLU A 109 -11.71 3.61 12.13
CA GLU A 109 -11.88 2.22 12.50
C GLU A 109 -11.83 1.38 11.22
N ALA A 110 -10.85 0.48 11.08
CA ALA A 110 -10.74 -0.38 9.92
C ALA A 110 -10.60 -1.85 10.30
N SER A 111 -11.20 -2.72 9.50
CA SER A 111 -11.04 -4.16 9.63
C SER A 111 -10.80 -4.80 8.28
N ARG A 112 -9.69 -5.54 8.18
CA ARG A 112 -9.23 -6.25 6.99
C ARG A 112 -9.02 -7.72 7.34
N LEU A 113 -10.08 -8.50 7.15
CA LEU A 113 -10.12 -9.92 7.48
C LEU A 113 -10.13 -10.75 6.21
N GLY A 114 -9.36 -11.83 6.19
CA GLY A 114 -9.28 -12.80 5.12
C GLY A 114 -9.25 -14.23 5.62
N ARG A 115 -9.73 -15.16 4.78
CA ARG A 115 -9.61 -16.60 5.04
C ARG A 115 -8.17 -17.05 4.81
N PRO A 116 -7.73 -18.16 5.44
CA PRO A 116 -6.41 -18.71 5.22
C PRO A 116 -6.11 -18.91 3.72
N ALA A 117 -4.96 -18.41 3.28
CA ALA A 117 -4.48 -18.52 1.90
C ALA A 117 -3.01 -18.95 1.89
N LYS A 118 -2.57 -19.57 0.76
CA LYS A 118 -1.18 -20.03 0.60
C LYS A 118 -0.25 -18.97 0.00
N ARG A 119 -0.62 -17.70 0.04
CA ARG A 119 0.16 -16.59 -0.54
C ARG A 119 0.55 -15.58 0.54
N ASN A 120 1.62 -14.84 0.30
CA ASN A 120 2.13 -13.78 1.18
C ASN A 120 2.40 -14.29 2.61
N LEU A 121 2.97 -15.51 2.72
CA LEU A 121 3.34 -16.10 4.01
C LEU A 121 4.78 -15.78 4.41
N ASP A 122 5.48 -14.98 3.61
CA ASP A 122 6.83 -14.49 3.83
C ASP A 122 6.90 -13.22 4.70
N VAL A 123 5.75 -12.61 4.97
CA VAL A 123 5.61 -11.43 5.84
C VAL A 123 4.43 -11.60 6.82
N SER A 124 4.38 -10.79 7.86
CA SER A 124 3.29 -10.76 8.83
C SER A 124 1.99 -10.23 8.22
N VAL A 125 0.86 -10.44 8.91
CA VAL A 125 -0.43 -9.83 8.57
C VAL A 125 -0.39 -8.30 8.63
N VAL A 126 0.50 -7.73 9.44
CA VAL A 126 0.69 -6.28 9.53
C VAL A 126 1.26 -5.74 8.21
N LEU A 127 2.34 -6.35 7.70
CA LEU A 127 2.97 -5.98 6.43
C LEU A 127 2.17 -6.43 5.19
N ASP A 128 1.33 -7.47 5.31
CA ASP A 128 0.50 -7.92 4.18
C ASP A 128 -0.83 -7.16 4.09
N LEU A 129 -1.57 -7.03 5.20
CA LEU A 129 -2.94 -6.51 5.21
C LEU A 129 -3.05 -5.15 5.89
N MET A 130 -2.59 -5.01 7.15
CA MET A 130 -2.80 -3.79 7.93
C MET A 130 -2.08 -2.57 7.33
N ILE A 131 -0.96 -2.75 6.66
CA ILE A 131 -0.16 -1.69 6.05
C ILE A 131 -0.97 -0.81 5.08
N HIS A 132 -2.00 -1.36 4.42
CA HIS A 132 -2.90 -0.57 3.58
C HIS A 132 -3.71 0.45 4.40
N ASP A 133 -4.21 0.03 5.56
CA ASP A 133 -5.02 0.89 6.42
C ASP A 133 -4.14 1.87 7.19
N LEU A 134 -2.88 1.49 7.51
CA LEU A 134 -1.85 2.39 8.06
C LEU A 134 -1.48 3.50 7.05
N ASP A 135 -1.27 3.15 5.78
CA ASP A 135 -1.03 4.11 4.71
C ASP A 135 -2.18 5.11 4.54
N LEU A 136 -3.42 4.62 4.58
CA LEU A 136 -4.60 5.49 4.49
C LEU A 136 -4.75 6.39 5.73
N ALA A 137 -4.45 5.89 6.93
CA ALA A 137 -4.44 6.70 8.15
C ALA A 137 -3.43 7.84 8.04
N LEU A 138 -2.19 7.55 7.63
CA LEU A 138 -1.15 8.56 7.38
C LEU A 138 -1.55 9.57 6.29
N GLY A 139 -2.30 9.12 5.27
CA GLY A 139 -2.80 9.99 4.19
C GLY A 139 -3.95 10.93 4.59
N LEU A 140 -4.69 10.58 5.65
CA LEU A 140 -5.84 11.35 6.14
C LEU A 140 -5.45 12.46 7.14
N THR A 141 -4.24 12.42 7.68
CA THR A 141 -3.72 13.43 8.60
C THR A 141 -2.37 13.96 8.11
N ARG A 142 -1.98 15.11 8.67
CA ARG A 142 -0.61 15.65 8.56
C ARG A 142 0.18 15.50 9.85
N ALA A 143 -0.45 14.91 10.86
CA ALA A 143 0.12 14.66 12.17
C ALA A 143 1.07 13.46 12.15
N GLU A 144 1.95 13.41 13.12
CA GLU A 144 2.83 12.27 13.31
C GLU A 144 2.22 11.30 14.35
N PRO A 145 2.47 9.97 14.21
CA PRO A 145 2.09 9.01 15.23
C PRO A 145 2.76 9.33 16.56
N LEU A 146 1.97 9.38 17.64
CA LEU A 146 2.44 9.70 19.00
C LEU A 146 2.58 8.43 19.85
N THR A 147 1.57 7.55 19.81
CA THR A 147 1.57 6.26 20.52
C THR A 147 1.12 5.14 19.61
N VAL A 148 1.66 3.95 19.82
CA VAL A 148 1.25 2.72 19.15
C VAL A 148 1.07 1.65 20.22
N GLU A 149 -0.15 1.15 20.35
CA GLU A 149 -0.48 -0.01 21.17
C GLU A 149 -0.99 -1.13 20.25
N ALA A 150 -0.51 -2.35 20.43
CA ALA A 150 -0.92 -3.45 19.59
C ALA A 150 -0.96 -4.78 20.34
N THR A 151 -1.82 -5.68 19.85
CA THR A 151 -1.87 -7.09 20.23
C THR A 151 -1.91 -7.94 18.96
N GLY A 152 -1.48 -9.19 19.04
CA GLY A 152 -1.50 -10.08 17.89
C GLY A 152 -1.25 -11.53 18.24
N ALA A 153 -1.43 -12.41 17.26
CA ALA A 153 -1.23 -13.84 17.41
C ALA A 153 -0.57 -14.47 16.17
N CYS A 154 0.33 -15.42 16.41
CA CYS A 154 0.89 -16.31 15.42
C CYS A 154 0.09 -17.62 15.45
N VAL A 155 -0.55 -18.02 14.37
CA VAL A 155 -1.42 -19.20 14.29
C VAL A 155 -0.78 -20.31 13.45
N ASN A 156 -0.23 -19.97 12.28
CA ASN A 156 0.27 -20.95 11.32
C ASN A 156 1.81 -21.07 11.29
N ASN A 157 2.52 -20.02 11.66
CA ASN A 157 4.00 -19.95 11.68
C ASN A 157 4.44 -18.90 12.70
N ASP A 158 5.72 -18.54 12.72
CA ASP A 158 6.29 -17.57 13.66
C ASP A 158 5.98 -16.10 13.31
N LEU A 159 5.21 -15.85 12.24
CA LEU A 159 4.77 -14.52 11.84
C LEU A 159 3.35 -14.26 12.35
N LEU A 160 3.03 -13.00 12.62
CA LEU A 160 1.69 -12.61 13.01
C LEU A 160 0.67 -12.94 11.90
N ASP A 161 -0.36 -13.69 12.26
CA ASP A 161 -1.52 -14.01 11.42
C ASP A 161 -2.73 -13.14 11.76
N GLU A 162 -2.74 -12.56 12.96
CA GLU A 162 -3.73 -11.62 13.47
C GLU A 162 -3.05 -10.48 14.20
N ALA A 163 -3.57 -9.26 14.05
CA ALA A 163 -3.14 -8.10 14.78
C ALA A 163 -4.28 -7.10 14.96
N GLU A 164 -4.30 -6.47 16.14
CA GLU A 164 -5.08 -5.27 16.43
C GLU A 164 -4.13 -4.17 16.87
N ALA A 165 -4.34 -2.95 16.37
CA ALA A 165 -3.53 -1.80 16.71
C ALA A 165 -4.39 -0.58 17.00
N VAL A 166 -3.94 0.24 17.96
CA VAL A 166 -4.46 1.57 18.24
C VAL A 166 -3.30 2.54 18.11
N ILE A 167 -3.45 3.52 17.23
CA ILE A 167 -2.45 4.55 16.96
C ILE A 167 -3.09 5.90 17.28
N ASP A 168 -2.50 6.65 18.19
CA ASP A 168 -2.88 8.04 18.45
C ASP A 168 -1.89 8.97 17.74
N PHE A 169 -2.42 10.04 17.14
CA PHE A 169 -1.65 11.07 16.45
C PHE A 169 -1.65 12.36 17.24
N ASP A 170 -0.65 13.22 17.02
CA ASP A 170 -0.43 14.46 17.78
C ASP A 170 -1.48 15.56 17.54
N ASP A 171 -2.35 15.41 16.49
CA ASP A 171 -3.50 16.28 16.24
C ASP A 171 -4.82 15.79 16.91
N GLY A 172 -4.75 14.71 17.69
CA GLY A 172 -5.90 14.08 18.36
C GLY A 172 -6.69 13.10 17.46
N PHE A 173 -6.24 12.83 16.26
CA PHE A 173 -6.75 11.71 15.44
C PHE A 173 -6.31 10.39 16.06
N ALA A 174 -7.20 9.38 16.03
CA ALA A 174 -6.90 8.02 16.47
C ALA A 174 -7.31 6.99 15.42
N ALA A 175 -6.44 6.02 15.12
CA ALA A 175 -6.73 4.90 14.24
C ALA A 175 -6.80 3.59 15.03
N ARG A 176 -7.91 2.84 14.89
CA ARG A 176 -8.07 1.48 15.42
C ARG A 176 -8.18 0.52 14.25
N LEU A 177 -7.21 -0.37 14.14
CA LEU A 177 -7.05 -1.27 12.99
C LEU A 177 -7.06 -2.72 13.44
N THR A 178 -7.77 -3.58 12.69
CA THR A 178 -7.80 -5.03 12.90
C THR A 178 -7.47 -5.72 11.58
N ALA A 179 -6.49 -6.60 11.59
CA ALA A 179 -6.12 -7.43 10.44
C ALA A 179 -6.04 -8.91 10.85
N SER A 180 -6.59 -9.80 10.04
CA SER A 180 -6.47 -11.25 10.20
C SER A 180 -6.44 -11.93 8.83
N ARG A 181 -5.54 -12.90 8.64
CA ARG A 181 -5.50 -13.79 7.49
C ARG A 181 -5.95 -15.22 7.81
N VAL A 182 -6.53 -15.42 9.01
CA VAL A 182 -7.03 -16.70 9.51
C VAL A 182 -8.48 -16.62 9.96
N ALA A 183 -9.18 -15.57 9.60
CA ALA A 183 -10.58 -15.36 9.96
C ALA A 183 -11.51 -16.34 9.23
N GLU A 184 -12.68 -16.64 9.84
CA GLU A 184 -13.70 -17.49 9.22
C GLU A 184 -14.32 -16.88 7.94
N GLY A 185 -14.34 -15.54 7.84
CA GLY A 185 -14.92 -14.79 6.73
C GLY A 185 -14.02 -13.65 6.26
N SER A 186 -14.34 -13.11 5.08
CA SER A 186 -13.66 -11.93 4.55
C SER A 186 -14.41 -10.65 4.92
N ARG A 187 -13.67 -9.61 5.31
CA ARG A 187 -14.19 -8.27 5.62
C ARG A 187 -13.18 -7.21 5.20
N ARG A 188 -13.64 -6.14 4.58
CA ARG A 188 -12.84 -4.94 4.29
C ARG A 188 -13.71 -3.72 4.53
N LEU A 189 -13.83 -3.34 5.81
CA LEU A 189 -14.67 -2.24 6.26
C LEU A 189 -13.80 -1.13 6.83
N MET A 190 -14.14 0.11 6.49
CA MET A 190 -13.53 1.30 7.07
C MET A 190 -14.61 2.29 7.49
N LYS A 191 -14.46 2.88 8.68
CA LYS A 191 -15.32 3.94 9.21
C LYS A 191 -14.46 5.12 9.63
N LEU A 192 -14.79 6.30 9.10
CA LEU A 192 -14.20 7.57 9.45
C LEU A 192 -15.21 8.38 10.25
N VAL A 193 -14.83 8.86 11.42
CA VAL A 193 -15.69 9.66 12.30
C VAL A 193 -15.19 11.10 12.32
N TYR A 194 -16.06 12.03 11.97
CA TYR A 194 -15.82 13.46 11.99
C TYR A 194 -16.77 14.16 12.98
N PRO A 195 -16.50 15.40 13.42
CA PRO A 195 -17.43 16.13 14.30
C PRO A 195 -18.84 16.31 13.72
N CYS A 196 -18.98 16.26 12.39
CA CYS A 196 -20.25 16.47 11.67
C CYS A 196 -20.92 15.17 11.21
N GLY A 197 -20.41 13.99 11.57
CA GLY A 197 -20.97 12.71 11.17
C GLY A 197 -19.92 11.66 10.91
N HIS A 198 -20.26 10.65 10.11
CA HIS A 198 -19.33 9.57 9.78
C HIS A 198 -19.44 9.17 8.31
N ILE A 199 -18.38 8.49 7.84
CA ILE A 199 -18.30 7.88 6.52
C ILE A 199 -18.00 6.40 6.74
N VAL A 200 -18.74 5.51 6.06
CA VAL A 200 -18.49 4.05 6.09
C VAL A 200 -18.27 3.56 4.66
N ILE A 201 -17.21 2.79 4.47
CA ILE A 201 -16.84 2.20 3.19
C ILE A 201 -16.70 0.69 3.39
N ASP A 202 -17.49 -0.10 2.69
CA ASP A 202 -17.29 -1.54 2.58
C ASP A 202 -16.71 -1.86 1.20
N PHE A 203 -15.42 -2.18 1.17
CA PHE A 203 -14.69 -2.45 -0.08
C PHE A 203 -15.01 -3.82 -0.71
N LEU A 204 -15.72 -4.72 0.02
CA LEU A 204 -16.16 -6.00 -0.52
C LEU A 204 -17.60 -5.94 -1.02
N ALA A 205 -18.48 -5.26 -0.26
CA ALA A 205 -19.87 -5.06 -0.66
C ALA A 205 -20.04 -3.89 -1.64
N HIS A 206 -18.97 -3.12 -1.88
CA HIS A 206 -18.98 -1.92 -2.72
C HIS A 206 -20.03 -0.90 -2.26
N THR A 207 -20.19 -0.73 -0.93
CA THR A 207 -21.15 0.23 -0.36
C THR A 207 -20.42 1.41 0.26
N PHE A 208 -21.07 2.57 0.16
CA PHE A 208 -20.59 3.84 0.67
C PHE A 208 -21.72 4.58 1.38
N GLU A 209 -21.49 4.95 2.64
CA GLU A 209 -22.41 5.77 3.43
C GLU A 209 -21.68 7.03 3.88
N ASN A 210 -22.32 8.19 3.70
CA ASN A 210 -21.82 9.48 4.16
C ASN A 210 -22.92 10.24 4.90
N THR A 211 -22.77 10.43 6.21
CA THR A 211 -23.66 11.24 7.05
C THR A 211 -23.05 12.60 7.38
N THR A 212 -21.85 12.91 6.88
CA THR A 212 -21.19 14.19 7.08
C THR A 212 -21.74 15.27 6.14
N SER A 213 -21.34 16.50 6.36
CA SER A 213 -21.64 17.62 5.45
C SER A 213 -20.66 17.73 4.26
N TYR A 214 -19.65 16.84 4.17
CA TYR A 214 -18.70 16.86 3.07
C TYR A 214 -19.31 16.32 1.79
N VAL A 215 -19.03 16.99 0.67
CA VAL A 215 -19.44 16.55 -0.67
C VAL A 215 -18.42 15.52 -1.16
N LEU A 216 -18.86 14.27 -1.24
CA LEU A 216 -18.04 13.11 -1.63
C LEU A 216 -18.74 12.34 -2.75
N ASP A 217 -17.98 11.64 -3.59
CA ASP A 217 -18.54 10.84 -4.69
C ASP A 217 -18.94 9.44 -4.21
N PRO A 218 -20.25 9.13 -4.04
CA PRO A 218 -20.71 7.80 -3.66
C PRO A 218 -20.64 6.79 -4.81
N ALA A 219 -20.49 7.25 -6.06
CA ALA A 219 -20.44 6.41 -7.25
C ALA A 219 -19.00 6.10 -7.69
N TYR A 220 -18.04 6.25 -6.78
CA TYR A 220 -16.60 6.09 -7.07
C TYR A 220 -16.26 4.76 -7.76
N GLU A 221 -16.92 3.66 -7.43
CA GLU A 221 -16.72 2.33 -8.05
C GLU A 221 -17.13 2.31 -9.54
N ALA A 222 -18.03 3.18 -9.97
CA ALA A 222 -18.41 3.30 -11.38
C ALA A 222 -17.38 4.07 -12.21
N THR A 223 -16.41 4.72 -11.57
CA THR A 223 -15.31 5.41 -12.25
C THR A 223 -14.26 4.41 -12.71
N PRO A 224 -13.51 4.67 -13.80
CA PRO A 224 -12.40 3.81 -14.21
C PRO A 224 -11.38 3.59 -13.08
N ALA A 225 -11.04 4.63 -12.31
CA ALA A 225 -10.07 4.55 -11.24
C ALA A 225 -10.58 3.81 -9.98
N GLY A 226 -11.88 3.86 -9.70
CA GLY A 226 -12.51 3.09 -8.63
C GLY A 226 -12.62 1.61 -8.97
N HIS A 227 -12.96 1.30 -10.24
CA HIS A 227 -13.13 -0.05 -10.73
C HIS A 227 -11.78 -0.78 -10.92
N ASP A 228 -10.79 -0.12 -11.55
CA ASP A 228 -9.44 -0.64 -11.76
C ASP A 228 -8.42 0.20 -10.99
N ARG A 229 -8.31 -0.06 -9.70
CA ARG A 229 -7.40 0.66 -8.79
C ARG A 229 -5.92 0.42 -9.13
N LEU A 230 -5.58 -0.77 -9.62
CA LEU A 230 -4.21 -1.08 -10.05
C LEU A 230 -3.86 -0.28 -11.30
N GLY A 231 -4.73 -0.32 -12.33
CA GLY A 231 -4.53 0.47 -13.54
C GLY A 231 -4.46 1.97 -13.24
N ALA A 232 -5.29 2.49 -12.33
CA ALA A 232 -5.24 3.89 -11.91
C ALA A 232 -3.92 4.25 -11.20
N SER A 233 -3.41 3.37 -10.34
CA SER A 233 -2.14 3.57 -9.65
C SER A 233 -0.96 3.56 -10.61
N LEU A 234 -0.94 2.61 -11.55
CA LEU A 234 0.09 2.55 -12.60
C LEU A 234 0.00 3.75 -13.56
N ALA A 235 -1.21 4.17 -13.94
CA ALA A 235 -1.40 5.37 -14.77
C ALA A 235 -0.86 6.64 -14.08
N ALA A 236 -1.12 6.80 -12.78
CA ALA A 236 -0.59 7.91 -12.01
C ALA A 236 0.95 7.87 -11.89
N PHE A 237 1.53 6.67 -11.76
CA PHE A 237 2.99 6.49 -11.80
C PHE A 237 3.55 6.92 -13.16
N ILE A 238 2.96 6.45 -14.26
CA ILE A 238 3.40 6.81 -15.63
C ILE A 238 3.25 8.32 -15.87
N ALA A 239 2.16 8.93 -15.42
CA ALA A 239 1.96 10.38 -15.52
C ALA A 239 3.07 11.16 -14.78
N ALA A 240 3.46 10.70 -13.58
CA ALA A 240 4.57 11.29 -12.84
C ALA A 240 5.92 11.13 -13.58
N VAL A 241 6.19 9.95 -14.16
CA VAL A 241 7.40 9.69 -14.97
C VAL A 241 7.46 10.62 -16.18
N ARG A 242 6.32 10.92 -16.81
CA ARG A 242 6.22 11.82 -17.96
C ARG A 242 6.23 13.30 -17.59
N GLY A 243 6.22 13.65 -16.31
CA GLY A 243 6.10 15.03 -15.84
C GLY A 243 4.69 15.63 -16.01
N GLU A 244 3.69 14.82 -16.30
CA GLU A 244 2.27 15.20 -16.43
C GLU A 244 1.59 15.35 -15.05
N ALA A 245 2.18 14.73 -14.01
CA ALA A 245 1.76 14.87 -12.63
C ALA A 245 2.99 15.13 -11.73
N PRO A 246 2.84 15.87 -10.61
CA PRO A 246 3.96 16.19 -9.73
C PRO A 246 4.49 14.97 -8.96
N ARG A 247 3.65 13.95 -8.75
CA ARG A 247 3.99 12.71 -8.03
C ARG A 247 2.98 11.59 -8.34
N PRO A 248 3.34 10.30 -8.11
CA PRO A 248 2.39 9.18 -8.16
C PRO A 248 1.37 9.25 -7.00
N LEU A 249 0.38 8.34 -6.97
CA LEU A 249 -0.60 8.25 -5.87
C LEU A 249 0.06 8.02 -4.50
N ALA A 250 1.04 7.12 -4.46
CA ALA A 250 1.94 6.91 -3.34
C ALA A 250 3.37 6.84 -3.88
N ASP A 251 4.28 7.66 -3.38
CA ASP A 251 5.69 7.58 -3.71
C ASP A 251 6.46 6.67 -2.73
N ALA A 252 7.78 6.55 -2.94
CA ALA A 252 8.62 5.74 -2.07
C ALA A 252 8.64 6.25 -0.63
N LEU A 253 8.51 7.56 -0.38
CA LEU A 253 8.46 8.11 0.97
C LEU A 253 7.16 7.72 1.69
N ASP A 254 6.02 7.73 0.99
CA ASP A 254 4.77 7.19 1.54
C ASP A 254 4.94 5.71 1.91
N GLY A 255 5.62 4.95 1.03
CA GLY A 255 5.94 3.54 1.28
C GLY A 255 6.78 3.33 2.53
N ALA A 256 7.81 4.15 2.70
CA ALA A 256 8.70 4.09 3.88
C ALA A 256 7.96 4.48 5.17
N ARG A 257 7.15 5.55 5.16
CA ARG A 257 6.35 5.96 6.33
C ARG A 257 5.33 4.89 6.76
N ALA A 258 4.65 4.26 5.78
CA ALA A 258 3.72 3.18 6.08
C ALA A 258 4.44 1.94 6.63
N LEU A 259 5.64 1.63 6.13
CA LEU A 259 6.48 0.55 6.64
C LEU A 259 6.96 0.85 8.06
N ASP A 260 7.44 2.07 8.35
CA ASP A 260 7.90 2.48 9.69
C ASP A 260 6.79 2.27 10.73
N LEU A 261 5.58 2.77 10.43
CA LEU A 261 4.43 2.59 11.31
C LEU A 261 4.02 1.11 11.45
N ALA A 262 4.11 0.33 10.37
CA ALA A 262 3.83 -1.10 10.41
C ALA A 262 4.83 -1.87 11.29
N LEU A 263 6.12 -1.56 11.21
CA LEU A 263 7.15 -2.13 12.06
C LEU A 263 6.99 -1.70 13.54
N ALA A 264 6.53 -0.46 13.78
CA ALA A 264 6.19 -0.01 15.13
C ALA A 264 5.01 -0.81 15.73
N VAL A 265 4.00 -1.15 14.92
CA VAL A 265 2.90 -2.05 15.32
C VAL A 265 3.43 -3.45 15.68
N GLU A 266 4.26 -4.06 14.83
CA GLU A 266 4.88 -5.37 15.13
C GLU A 266 5.70 -5.34 16.42
N GLN A 267 6.48 -4.27 16.62
CA GLN A 267 7.28 -4.10 17.84
C GLN A 267 6.42 -3.93 19.08
N ALA A 268 5.26 -3.28 18.97
CA ALA A 268 4.32 -3.10 20.08
C ALA A 268 3.64 -4.42 20.49
N VAL A 269 3.37 -5.34 19.55
CA VAL A 269 2.84 -6.69 19.86
C VAL A 269 3.84 -7.51 20.66
N GLY A 270 5.13 -7.34 20.44
CA GLY A 270 6.20 -8.08 21.16
C GLY A 270 6.52 -7.55 22.55
N ARG A 271 5.84 -6.49 23.00
CA ARG A 271 5.99 -5.90 24.35
C ARG A 271 4.82 -6.33 25.23
#